data_3afdb817e4c1c025da185a256668dde8
#
_entry.id   3afdb817e4c1c025da185a256668dde8
#
_cell.length_a   1.000
_cell.length_b   1.000
_cell.length_c   1.000
_cell.angle_alpha   90.00
_cell.angle_beta   90.00
_cell.angle_gamma   90.00
#
_symmetry.space_group_name_H-M   'P 1'
#
loop_
_entity.id
_entity.type
_entity.pdbx_description
1 polymer ?
#
loop_
_entity_poly.entity_id
_entity_poly.type
_entity_poly.pdbx_seq_one_letter_code
_entity_poly.pdbx_strand_id
1 'polypeptide(L)'
;MILRNKLSFPILLLVCVGFTSAPAHAFLSSKTKTDEEAGAVLFRDKGCAYCHGIAGIGGKKAPALTDIRKDKAWPPAKMTDQILNGGQKMPSFRESLSDEEIAQLVAYLRSKNKPIPPPSDSPATPPPPAK
;
A
#
# COMPACT_ATOMS: atom_id res chain seq x y z
N MET A 1 -12.31 32.89 76.36
CA MET A 1 -12.90 31.61 75.99
C MET A 1 -12.56 31.38 74.54
N ILE A 2 -11.65 30.49 74.29
CA ILE A 2 -10.90 30.39 73.02
C ILE A 2 -11.45 29.24 72.25
N LEU A 3 -12.09 29.49 71.09
CA LEU A 3 -12.45 28.44 70.15
C LEU A 3 -11.38 28.32 69.06
N ARG A 4 -10.65 27.23 69.14
CA ARG A 4 -9.65 26.86 68.13
C ARG A 4 -10.35 26.14 66.96
N ASN A 5 -10.45 26.82 65.84
CA ASN A 5 -10.97 26.24 64.62
C ASN A 5 -9.82 25.52 63.88
N LYS A 6 -9.86 24.20 63.78
CA LYS A 6 -8.94 23.38 63.02
C LYS A 6 -9.45 23.33 61.60
N LEU A 7 -8.84 24.10 60.71
CA LEU A 7 -9.04 23.89 59.27
C LEU A 7 -8.31 22.62 58.85
N SER A 8 -9.09 21.62 58.53
CA SER A 8 -8.61 20.39 57.92
C SER A 8 -8.57 20.63 56.39
N PHE A 9 -7.37 20.74 55.83
CA PHE A 9 -7.17 20.80 54.39
C PHE A 9 -7.34 19.38 53.81
N PRO A 10 -8.25 19.14 52.87
CA PRO A 10 -8.22 17.89 52.11
C PRO A 10 -7.12 17.98 51.07
N ILE A 11 -6.20 17.03 51.11
CA ILE A 11 -5.19 16.79 50.09
C ILE A 11 -5.90 16.33 48.82
N LEU A 12 -5.97 17.22 47.84
CA LEU A 12 -6.47 16.92 46.52
C LEU A 12 -5.40 16.09 45.78
N LEU A 13 -5.61 14.79 45.75
CA LEU A 13 -4.76 13.83 45.02
C LEU A 13 -5.06 13.98 43.56
N LEU A 14 -4.20 14.76 42.86
CA LEU A 14 -4.26 14.97 41.42
C LEU A 14 -3.74 13.70 40.71
N VAL A 15 -4.66 12.80 40.36
CA VAL A 15 -4.36 11.64 39.54
C VAL A 15 -4.11 12.15 38.11
N CYS A 16 -2.84 12.34 37.78
CA CYS A 16 -2.44 12.52 36.38
C CYS A 16 -2.67 11.21 35.62
N VAL A 17 -3.83 11.07 35.00
CA VAL A 17 -4.08 10.05 33.99
C VAL A 17 -3.22 10.42 32.77
N GLY A 18 -2.04 9.79 32.68
CA GLY A 18 -1.17 9.91 31.53
C GLY A 18 -1.87 9.28 30.33
N PHE A 19 -2.45 10.12 29.48
CA PHE A 19 -2.94 9.73 28.17
C PHE A 19 -1.70 9.44 27.30
N THR A 20 -1.26 8.19 27.26
CA THR A 20 -0.24 7.74 26.31
C THR A 20 -0.88 7.72 24.93
N SER A 21 -0.78 8.83 24.19
CA SER A 21 -1.09 8.85 22.77
C SER A 21 -0.11 7.93 22.05
N ALA A 22 -0.52 6.72 21.72
CA ALA A 22 0.21 5.86 20.81
C ALA A 22 0.37 6.60 19.47
N PRO A 23 1.57 6.64 18.87
CA PRO A 23 1.78 7.39 17.64
C PRO A 23 1.03 6.71 16.49
N ALA A 24 0.02 7.40 15.97
CA ALA A 24 -0.78 6.97 14.81
C ALA A 24 0.07 6.64 13.57
N HIS A 25 1.29 7.11 13.54
CA HIS A 25 2.27 6.89 12.46
C HIS A 25 2.70 5.43 12.31
N ALA A 26 2.74 4.64 13.39
CA ALA A 26 3.14 3.23 13.34
C ALA A 26 2.10 2.37 12.62
N PHE A 27 0.82 2.68 12.77
CA PHE A 27 -0.27 1.96 12.13
C PHE A 27 -0.32 2.17 10.61
N LEU A 28 -0.12 3.43 10.15
CA LEU A 28 -0.08 3.76 8.73
C LEU A 28 1.12 3.11 8.02
N SER A 29 2.29 3.09 8.66
CA SER A 29 3.49 2.45 8.11
C SER A 29 3.33 0.93 7.96
N SER A 30 2.67 0.27 8.90
CA SER A 30 2.39 -1.16 8.84
C SER A 30 1.45 -1.51 7.69
N LYS A 31 0.36 -0.74 7.50
CA LYS A 31 -0.59 -0.96 6.41
C LYS A 31 0.07 -0.80 5.04
N THR A 32 0.85 0.26 4.83
CA THR A 32 1.54 0.51 3.56
C THR A 32 2.47 -0.64 3.18
N LYS A 33 3.23 -1.18 4.14
CA LYS A 33 4.12 -2.32 3.88
C LYS A 33 3.33 -3.57 3.48
N THR A 34 2.20 -3.83 4.15
CA THR A 34 1.31 -4.95 3.82
C THR A 34 0.70 -4.78 2.42
N ASP A 35 0.30 -3.56 2.06
CA ASP A 35 -0.23 -3.26 0.73
C ASP A 35 0.82 -3.44 -0.38
N GLU A 36 2.07 -3.05 -0.14
CA GLU A 36 3.19 -3.28 -1.07
C GLU A 36 3.46 -4.78 -1.28
N GLU A 37 3.42 -5.58 -0.22
CA GLU A 37 3.61 -7.03 -0.28
C GLU A 37 2.44 -7.71 -1.02
N ALA A 38 1.21 -7.34 -0.71
CA ALA A 38 0.02 -7.82 -1.42
C ALA A 38 0.05 -7.43 -2.91
N GLY A 39 0.43 -6.19 -3.21
CA GLY A 39 0.61 -5.72 -4.58
C GLY A 39 1.69 -6.49 -5.35
N ALA A 40 2.77 -6.93 -4.69
CA ALA A 40 3.78 -7.77 -5.32
C ALA A 40 3.23 -9.15 -5.74
N VAL A 41 2.40 -9.74 -4.89
CA VAL A 41 1.70 -11.01 -5.19
C VAL A 41 0.75 -10.81 -6.37
N LEU A 42 -0.08 -9.76 -6.33
CA LEU A 42 -1.00 -9.42 -7.42
C LEU A 42 -0.26 -9.17 -8.75
N PHE A 43 0.85 -8.45 -8.72
CA PHE A 43 1.66 -8.17 -9.91
C PHE A 43 2.15 -9.45 -10.59
N ARG A 44 2.49 -10.47 -9.82
CA ARG A 44 2.81 -11.80 -10.32
C ARG A 44 1.56 -12.54 -10.81
N ASP A 45 0.57 -12.70 -9.95
CA ASP A 45 -0.56 -13.63 -10.15
C ASP A 45 -1.57 -13.14 -11.17
N LYS A 46 -1.73 -11.82 -11.33
CA LYS A 46 -2.60 -11.23 -12.37
C LYS A 46 -1.87 -11.03 -13.71
N GLY A 47 -0.65 -11.59 -13.85
CA GLY A 47 0.08 -11.64 -15.12
C GLY A 47 0.78 -10.36 -15.55
N CYS A 48 0.87 -9.33 -14.70
CA CYS A 48 1.59 -8.08 -15.02
C CYS A 48 3.07 -8.37 -15.33
N ALA A 49 3.69 -9.27 -14.55
CA ALA A 49 5.08 -9.69 -14.73
C ALA A 49 5.37 -10.35 -16.08
N TYR A 50 4.36 -10.92 -16.74
CA TYR A 50 4.51 -11.54 -18.06
C TYR A 50 4.95 -10.54 -19.16
N CYS A 51 4.48 -9.31 -19.07
CA CYS A 51 4.84 -8.24 -20.00
C CYS A 51 5.90 -7.30 -19.43
N HIS A 52 5.75 -6.88 -18.16
CA HIS A 52 6.63 -5.91 -17.52
C HIS A 52 7.88 -6.51 -16.87
N GLY A 53 8.04 -7.83 -16.90
CA GLY A 53 9.15 -8.52 -16.29
C GLY A 53 8.98 -8.69 -14.77
N ILE A 54 9.73 -9.63 -14.20
CA ILE A 54 9.75 -9.86 -12.75
C ILE A 54 10.14 -8.55 -12.05
N ALA A 55 9.41 -8.20 -10.99
CA ALA A 55 9.58 -6.93 -10.26
C ALA A 55 9.49 -5.66 -11.14
N GLY A 56 8.93 -5.77 -12.33
CA GLY A 56 8.75 -4.62 -13.23
C GLY A 56 10.05 -4.14 -13.90
N ILE A 57 11.05 -5.00 -14.06
CA ILE A 57 12.34 -4.63 -14.70
C ILE A 57 12.19 -4.31 -16.21
N GLY A 58 11.02 -4.58 -16.77
CA GLY A 58 10.75 -4.41 -18.19
C GLY A 58 11.10 -5.63 -19.03
N GLY A 59 10.81 -5.55 -20.30
CA GLY A 59 11.07 -6.61 -21.25
C GLY A 59 10.74 -6.18 -22.69
N LYS A 60 10.77 -7.14 -23.62
CA LYS A 60 10.43 -6.86 -25.03
C LYS A 60 8.97 -6.48 -25.24
N LYS A 61 8.07 -6.84 -24.31
CA LYS A 61 6.61 -6.68 -24.43
C LYS A 61 6.10 -5.36 -23.88
N ALA A 62 6.69 -4.89 -22.75
CA ALA A 62 6.26 -3.69 -22.06
C ALA A 62 7.45 -2.96 -21.41
N PRO A 63 7.31 -1.65 -21.12
CA PRO A 63 8.38 -0.86 -20.53
C PRO A 63 8.68 -1.28 -19.07
N ALA A 64 9.87 -0.88 -18.61
CA ALA A 64 10.26 -1.03 -17.21
C ALA A 64 9.42 -0.13 -16.30
N LEU A 65 9.11 -0.62 -15.11
CA LEU A 65 8.35 0.06 -14.07
C LEU A 65 9.17 0.27 -12.78
N THR A 66 10.47 -0.02 -12.82
CA THR A 66 11.35 0.06 -11.64
C THR A 66 11.42 1.45 -11.04
N ASP A 67 11.47 2.47 -11.88
CA ASP A 67 11.58 3.87 -11.48
C ASP A 67 10.30 4.69 -11.64
N ILE A 68 9.18 4.05 -11.98
CA ILE A 68 7.90 4.72 -12.23
C ILE A 68 7.44 5.60 -11.06
N ARG A 69 7.83 5.28 -9.82
CA ARG A 69 7.55 6.08 -8.62
C ARG A 69 8.18 7.47 -8.65
N LYS A 70 9.29 7.65 -9.39
CA LYS A 70 10.02 8.91 -9.54
C LYS A 70 9.48 9.74 -10.69
N ASP A 71 8.75 9.12 -11.60
CA ASP A 71 8.22 9.80 -12.78
C ASP A 71 6.97 10.62 -12.42
N LYS A 72 7.13 11.95 -12.49
CA LYS A 72 6.05 12.90 -12.22
C LYS A 72 4.89 12.80 -13.22
N ALA A 73 5.13 12.25 -14.41
CA ALA A 73 4.11 12.02 -15.42
C ALA A 73 3.18 10.85 -15.07
N TRP A 74 3.56 10.03 -14.05
CA TRP A 74 2.82 8.87 -13.58
C TRP A 74 2.42 8.99 -12.09
N PRO A 75 1.55 9.93 -11.73
CA PRO A 75 0.98 9.99 -10.38
C PRO A 75 0.09 8.77 -10.10
N PRO A 76 -0.21 8.46 -8.82
CA PRO A 76 -1.03 7.31 -8.45
C PRO A 76 -2.35 7.19 -9.23
N ALA A 77 -3.08 8.29 -9.38
CA ALA A 77 -4.34 8.31 -10.11
C ALA A 77 -4.20 7.86 -11.58
N LYS A 78 -3.13 8.27 -12.27
CA LYS A 78 -2.87 7.83 -13.64
C LYS A 78 -2.46 6.36 -13.72
N MET A 79 -1.74 5.85 -12.71
CA MET A 79 -1.44 4.41 -12.62
C MET A 79 -2.71 3.60 -12.46
N THR A 80 -3.60 4.03 -11.56
CA THR A 80 -4.93 3.44 -11.35
C THR A 80 -5.73 3.41 -12.65
N ASP A 81 -5.83 4.55 -13.34
CA ASP A 81 -6.56 4.66 -14.60
C ASP A 81 -5.99 3.74 -15.69
N GLN A 82 -4.66 3.68 -15.81
CA GLN A 82 -3.99 2.80 -16.76
C GLN A 82 -4.24 1.32 -16.48
N ILE A 83 -4.26 0.91 -15.21
CA ILE A 83 -4.56 -0.48 -14.83
C ILE A 83 -6.02 -0.80 -15.14
N LEU A 84 -6.94 0.09 -14.77
CA LEU A 84 -8.37 -0.09 -15.01
C LEU A 84 -8.70 -0.18 -16.50
N ASN A 85 -8.22 0.75 -17.28
CA ASN A 85 -8.65 0.92 -18.68
C ASN A 85 -7.72 0.24 -19.68
N GLY A 86 -6.48 -0.08 -19.28
CA GLY A 86 -5.48 -0.64 -20.18
C GLY A 86 -4.98 0.38 -21.20
N GLY A 87 -4.46 -0.12 -22.32
CA GLY A 87 -3.95 0.69 -23.43
C GLY A 87 -3.78 -0.17 -24.69
N GLN A 88 -3.05 0.33 -25.69
CA GLN A 88 -2.90 -0.37 -26.98
C GLN A 88 -2.41 -1.83 -26.85
N LYS A 89 -1.50 -2.09 -25.91
CA LYS A 89 -0.92 -3.43 -25.69
C LYS A 89 -1.15 -3.95 -24.27
N MET A 90 -1.66 -3.10 -23.38
CA MET A 90 -1.97 -3.45 -21.99
C MET A 90 -3.47 -3.75 -21.89
N PRO A 91 -3.87 -4.94 -21.45
CA PRO A 91 -5.28 -5.26 -21.27
C PRO A 91 -5.91 -4.40 -20.17
N SER A 92 -7.22 -4.24 -20.21
CA SER A 92 -8.00 -3.67 -19.10
C SER A 92 -8.14 -4.71 -18.00
N PHE A 93 -7.96 -4.29 -16.75
CA PHE A 93 -8.16 -5.13 -15.57
C PHE A 93 -9.41 -4.76 -14.77
N ARG A 94 -10.27 -3.89 -15.31
CA ARG A 94 -11.48 -3.37 -14.64
C ARG A 94 -12.38 -4.47 -14.08
N GLU A 95 -12.56 -5.56 -14.82
CA GLU A 95 -13.44 -6.67 -14.45
C GLU A 95 -12.74 -7.75 -13.60
N SER A 96 -11.42 -7.68 -13.48
CA SER A 96 -10.60 -8.73 -12.85
C SER A 96 -9.89 -8.31 -11.58
N LEU A 97 -9.96 -7.01 -11.21
CA LEU A 97 -9.36 -6.44 -10.01
C LEU A 97 -10.39 -5.60 -9.26
N SER A 98 -10.41 -5.73 -7.95
CA SER A 98 -11.14 -4.82 -7.06
C SER A 98 -10.37 -3.50 -6.88
N ASP A 99 -11.04 -2.47 -6.38
CA ASP A 99 -10.43 -1.17 -6.09
C ASP A 99 -9.28 -1.31 -5.06
N GLU A 100 -9.43 -2.21 -4.09
CA GLU A 100 -8.39 -2.50 -3.10
C GLU A 100 -7.16 -3.17 -3.75
N GLU A 101 -7.35 -4.17 -4.60
CA GLU A 101 -6.27 -4.83 -5.34
C GLU A 101 -5.52 -3.83 -6.24
N ILE A 102 -6.22 -2.89 -6.85
CA ILE A 102 -5.61 -1.82 -7.65
C ILE A 102 -4.79 -0.88 -6.75
N ALA A 103 -5.32 -0.50 -5.59
CA ALA A 103 -4.58 0.33 -4.63
C ALA A 103 -3.30 -0.37 -4.16
N GLN A 104 -3.34 -1.67 -3.88
CA GLN A 104 -2.19 -2.49 -3.52
C GLN A 104 -1.15 -2.57 -4.66
N LEU A 105 -1.60 -2.76 -5.90
CA LEU A 105 -0.71 -2.71 -7.07
C LEU A 105 -0.02 -1.36 -7.22
N VAL A 106 -0.76 -0.26 -7.04
CA VAL A 106 -0.19 1.09 -7.10
C VAL A 106 0.80 1.31 -5.95
N ALA A 107 0.51 0.84 -4.73
CA ALA A 107 1.42 0.89 -3.60
C ALA A 107 2.73 0.14 -3.92
N TYR A 108 2.63 -1.07 -4.46
CA TYR A 108 3.78 -1.85 -4.92
C TYR A 108 4.60 -1.12 -6.00
N LEU A 109 3.96 -0.57 -7.03
CA LEU A 109 4.65 0.14 -8.12
C LEU A 109 5.38 1.39 -7.61
N ARG A 110 4.88 2.01 -6.55
CA ARG A 110 5.45 3.19 -5.92
C ARG A 110 6.44 2.89 -4.79
N SER A 111 6.54 1.64 -4.38
CA SER A 111 7.48 1.20 -3.37
C SER A 111 8.93 1.55 -3.74
N LYS A 112 9.71 1.99 -2.77
CA LYS A 112 11.14 2.25 -2.93
C LYS A 112 11.92 0.94 -3.11
N ASN A 113 11.57 -0.04 -2.31
CA ASN A 113 12.16 -1.37 -2.33
C ASN A 113 11.04 -2.35 -2.65
N LYS A 114 10.86 -2.66 -3.94
CA LYS A 114 9.81 -3.59 -4.37
C LYS A 114 9.97 -4.94 -3.69
N PRO A 115 9.01 -5.37 -2.87
CA PRO A 115 9.08 -6.70 -2.26
C PRO A 115 9.03 -7.78 -3.34
N ILE A 116 9.76 -8.86 -3.09
CA ILE A 116 9.72 -10.06 -3.94
C ILE A 116 8.58 -10.92 -3.39
N PRO A 117 7.58 -11.27 -4.21
CA PRO A 117 6.50 -12.14 -3.76
C PRO A 117 7.06 -13.54 -3.44
N PRO A 118 6.50 -14.24 -2.44
CA PRO A 118 6.88 -15.63 -2.18
C PRO A 118 6.61 -16.49 -3.43
N PRO A 119 7.28 -17.65 -3.59
CA PRO A 119 6.96 -18.58 -4.66
C PRO A 119 5.46 -18.88 -4.68
N SER A 120 4.86 -18.94 -5.86
CA SER A 120 3.46 -19.32 -5.98
C SER A 120 3.35 -20.83 -6.15
N ASP A 121 2.42 -21.45 -5.43
CA ASP A 121 2.06 -22.86 -5.63
C ASP A 121 1.20 -23.05 -6.89
N SER A 122 0.78 -21.96 -7.53
CA SER A 122 0.01 -21.95 -8.78
C SER A 122 0.83 -21.37 -9.93
N PRO A 123 0.70 -21.91 -11.15
CA PRO A 123 1.28 -21.29 -12.33
C PRO A 123 0.70 -19.89 -12.55
N ALA A 124 1.55 -18.94 -12.94
CA ALA A 124 1.13 -17.55 -13.20
C ALA A 124 -0.02 -17.52 -14.20
N THR A 125 -1.13 -16.91 -13.82
CA THR A 125 -2.27 -16.72 -14.72
C THR A 125 -1.87 -15.78 -15.86
N PRO A 126 -2.06 -16.17 -17.14
CA PRO A 126 -1.83 -15.25 -18.25
C PRO A 126 -2.74 -14.01 -18.11
N PRO A 127 -2.28 -12.83 -18.55
CA PRO A 127 -3.11 -11.64 -18.55
C PRO A 127 -4.34 -11.84 -19.46
N PRO A 128 -5.46 -11.16 -19.18
CA PRO A 128 -6.62 -11.17 -20.06
C PRO A 128 -6.26 -10.70 -21.46
N PRO A 129 -6.98 -11.14 -22.51
CA PRO A 129 -6.70 -10.70 -23.88
C PRO A 129 -6.89 -9.18 -23.99
N ALA A 130 -5.94 -8.53 -24.67
CA ALA A 130 -6.10 -7.13 -25.06
C ALA A 130 -7.28 -7.00 -26.05
N LYS A 131 -8.17 -6.04 -25.79
CA LYS A 131 -9.25 -5.70 -26.71
C LYS A 131 -8.75 -4.88 -27.87
#